data_a25f1a2401dfbddd9b6feff7ccb67033
#
_entry.id   a25f1a2401dfbddd9b6feff7ccb67033
#
_cell.length_a   1.000
_cell.length_b   1.000
_cell.length_c   1.000
_cell.angle_alpha   90.00
_cell.angle_beta   90.00
_cell.angle_gamma   90.00
#
_symmetry.space_group_name_H-M   'P 1'
#
loop_
_entity.id
_entity.type
_entity.pdbx_description
1 polymer ?
#
loop_
_entity_poly.entity_id
_entity_poly.type
_entity_poly.pdbx_seq_one_letter_code
_entity_poly.pdbx_strand_id
1 'polypeptide(L)' 'MAKLFLDPKAPVVECTLVDYSAGGACLQLAKFIQLPDRIEVLYGTTRKRCRVVWRRGLRFGVVF' A
#
# COMPACT_ATOMS: atom_id res chain seq x y z
N MET A 1 -7.42 3.89 -8.09
CA MET A 1 -6.56 4.55 -7.11
C MET A 1 -6.75 3.89 -5.76
N ALA A 2 -5.69 3.76 -5.00
CA ALA A 2 -5.74 3.10 -3.70
C ALA A 2 -5.36 4.07 -2.60
N LYS A 3 -5.71 3.72 -1.36
CA LYS A 3 -5.36 4.51 -0.18
C LYS A 3 -4.65 3.60 0.82
N LEU A 4 -3.67 4.17 1.50
CA LEU A 4 -2.88 3.46 2.51
C LEU A 4 -3.21 4.01 3.88
N PHE A 5 -3.37 3.09 4.82
CA PHE A 5 -3.51 3.42 6.23
C PHE A 5 -2.27 2.90 6.94
N LEU A 6 -1.34 3.79 7.24
CA LEU A 6 -0.04 3.42 7.81
C LEU A 6 -0.12 3.31 9.32
N ASP A 7 -0.97 4.12 9.93
CA ASP A 7 -1.10 4.22 11.38
C ASP A 7 -2.49 4.80 11.67
N PRO A 8 -3.19 4.37 12.70
CA PRO A 8 -4.51 4.94 13.01
C PRO A 8 -4.52 6.46 13.20
N LYS A 9 -3.37 7.03 13.57
CA LYS A 9 -3.26 8.47 13.80
C LYS A 9 -2.63 9.21 12.64
N ALA A 10 -2.11 8.50 11.63
CA ALA A 10 -1.46 9.13 10.49
C ALA A 10 -2.48 9.48 9.41
N PRO A 11 -2.21 10.51 8.61
CA PRO A 11 -3.08 10.81 7.47
C PRO A 11 -3.10 9.66 6.47
N VAL A 12 -4.22 9.51 5.77
CA VAL A 12 -4.36 8.55 4.70
C VAL A 12 -3.46 8.97 3.54
N VAL A 13 -2.73 8.02 2.97
CA VAL A 13 -1.84 8.28 1.83
C VAL A 13 -2.46 7.71 0.58
N GLU A 14 -2.61 8.55 -0.44
CA GLU A 14 -3.10 8.09 -1.74
C GLU A 14 -1.95 7.48 -2.54
N CYS A 15 -2.25 6.41 -3.27
CA CYS A 15 -1.27 5.75 -4.13
C CYS A 15 -1.96 5.14 -5.33
N THR A 16 -1.16 4.68 -6.29
CA THR A 16 -1.65 4.05 -7.50
C THR A 16 -1.50 2.54 -7.38
N LEU A 17 -2.56 1.80 -7.67
CA LEU A 17 -2.51 0.35 -7.78
C LEU A 17 -1.92 0.01 -9.14
N VAL A 18 -0.73 -0.60 -9.16
CA VAL A 18 -0.03 -0.96 -10.40
C VAL A 18 -0.44 -2.35 -10.84
N ASP A 19 -0.50 -3.28 -9.90
CA ASP A 19 -0.84 -4.67 -10.19
C ASP A 19 -1.50 -5.28 -8.97
N TYR A 20 -2.31 -6.30 -9.18
CA TYR A 20 -3.08 -6.92 -8.11
C TYR A 20 -3.27 -8.39 -8.39
N SER A 21 -3.13 -9.21 -7.36
CA SER A 21 -3.43 -10.63 -7.41
C SER A 21 -4.06 -11.06 -6.10
N ALA A 22 -4.51 -12.32 -6.03
CA ALA A 22 -5.14 -12.83 -4.82
C ALA A 22 -4.20 -12.81 -3.61
N GLY A 23 -2.90 -12.95 -3.83
CA GLY A 23 -1.91 -13.01 -2.76
C GLY A 23 -1.22 -11.70 -2.43
N GLY A 24 -1.38 -10.66 -3.24
CA GLY A 24 -0.69 -9.41 -3.00
C GLY A 24 -0.93 -8.36 -4.06
N ALA A 25 -0.20 -7.26 -3.96
CA ALA A 25 -0.35 -6.16 -4.90
C ALA A 25 0.96 -5.38 -5.03
N CYS A 26 1.10 -4.68 -6.14
CA CYS A 26 2.15 -3.71 -6.36
C CYS A 26 1.52 -2.33 -6.42
N LEU A 27 2.08 -1.40 -5.67
CA LEU A 27 1.55 -0.04 -5.56
C LEU A 27 2.66 0.97 -5.82
N GLN A 28 2.26 2.18 -6.17
CA GLN A 28 3.20 3.25 -6.43
C GLN A 28 2.79 4.51 -5.67
N LEU A 29 3.73 5.09 -4.95
CA LEU A 29 3.55 6.33 -4.23
C LEU A 29 3.75 7.52 -5.17
N ALA A 30 3.09 8.64 -4.87
CA ALA A 30 3.31 9.89 -5.59
C ALA A 30 4.63 10.54 -5.20
N LYS A 31 5.06 10.33 -3.96
CA LYS A 31 6.33 10.85 -3.45
C LYS A 31 6.88 9.86 -2.45
N PHE A 32 8.18 9.94 -2.18
CA PHE A 32 8.83 9.02 -1.26
C PHE A 32 8.38 9.30 0.18
N ILE A 33 7.91 8.26 0.84
CA ILE A 33 7.61 8.26 2.27
C ILE A 33 8.12 6.95 2.86
N GLN A 34 8.38 6.94 4.15
CA GLN A 34 8.70 5.71 4.83
C GLN A 34 7.45 4.89 5.08
N LEU A 35 7.56 3.57 4.91
CA LEU A 35 6.45 2.66 5.11
C LEU A 35 6.78 1.72 6.26
N PRO A 36 5.84 1.50 7.20
CA PRO A 36 6.01 0.44 8.19
C PRO A 36 5.84 -0.93 7.52
N ASP A 37 6.26 -1.99 8.22
CA ASP A 37 6.15 -3.34 7.69
C ASP A 37 4.70 -3.75 7.44
N ARG A 38 3.79 -3.31 8.30
CA ARG A 38 2.37 -3.66 8.20
C ARG A 38 1.55 -2.42 7.93
N ILE A 39 0.72 -2.51 6.92
CA ILE A 39 -0.15 -1.41 6.50
C ILE A 39 -1.51 -1.98 6.10
N GLU A 40 -2.47 -1.10 5.92
CA GLU A 40 -3.74 -1.47 5.31
C GLU A 40 -3.89 -0.75 3.98
N VAL A 41 -4.42 -1.47 3.01
CA VAL A 41 -4.69 -0.92 1.68
C VAL A 41 -6.18 -0.96 1.41
N LEU A 42 -6.71 0.17 0.97
CA LEU A 42 -8.10 0.29 0.52
C LEU A 42 -8.10 0.56 -0.97
N TYR A 43 -8.79 -0.30 -1.72
CA TYR A 43 -9.04 -0.09 -3.15
C TYR A 43 -10.47 -0.50 -3.45
N GLY A 44 -11.17 0.38 -4.18
CA GLY A 44 -12.60 0.20 -4.35
C GLY A 44 -13.29 0.21 -2.99
N THR A 45 -14.02 -0.87 -2.69
CA THR A 45 -14.68 -1.07 -1.40
C THR A 45 -13.95 -2.12 -0.54
N THR A 46 -12.78 -2.58 -0.99
CA THR A 46 -12.03 -3.64 -0.32
C THR A 46 -10.92 -3.05 0.52
N ARG A 47 -10.88 -3.43 1.80
CA ARG A 47 -9.83 -3.02 2.72
C ARG A 47 -9.11 -4.27 3.24
N LYS A 48 -7.79 -4.32 3.07
CA LYS A 48 -6.99 -5.47 3.47
C LYS A 48 -5.79 -5.07 4.27
N ARG A 49 -5.52 -5.83 5.32
CA ARG A 49 -4.26 -5.75 6.03
C ARG A 49 -3.21 -6.49 5.21
N CYS A 50 -2.03 -5.89 5.12
CA CYS A 50 -0.97 -6.47 4.32
C CYS A 50 0.39 -6.12 4.90
N ARG A 51 1.42 -6.81 4.38
CA ARG A 51 2.79 -6.59 4.80
C ARG A 51 3.62 -6.18 3.59
N VAL A 52 4.43 -5.15 3.77
CA VAL A 52 5.36 -4.70 2.72
C VAL A 52 6.50 -5.70 2.65
N VAL A 53 6.73 -6.29 1.48
CA VAL A 53 7.74 -7.32 1.29
C VAL A 53 8.91 -6.87 0.42
N TRP A 54 8.73 -5.81 -0.36
CA TRP A 54 9.82 -5.22 -1.12
C TRP A 54 9.51 -3.76 -1.42
N ARG A 55 10.55 -3.03 -1.71
CA ARG A 55 10.44 -1.63 -2.09
C ARG A 55 11.53 -1.26 -3.09
N ARG A 56 11.14 -0.51 -4.13
CA ARG A 56 12.08 0.01 -5.11
C ARG A 56 11.62 1.41 -5.52
N GLY A 57 12.32 2.44 -5.03
CA GLY A 57 11.93 3.81 -5.28
C GLY A 57 10.52 4.11 -4.78
N LEU A 58 9.64 4.52 -5.67
CA LEU A 58 8.25 4.85 -5.35
C LEU A 58 7.33 3.64 -5.41
N ARG A 59 7.80 2.51 -5.90
CA ARG A 59 6.99 1.29 -5.97
C ARG A 59 7.30 0.38 -4.79
N PHE A 60 6.30 -0.33 -4.35
CA PHE A 60 6.45 -1.32 -3.29
C PHE A 60 5.43 -2.44 -3.49
N GLY A 61 5.79 -3.61 -3.00
CA GLY A 61 4.91 -4.77 -3.06
C GLY A 61 4.45 -5.19 -1.68
N VAL A 62 3.21 -5.65 -1.61
CA VAL A 62 2.61 -6.12 -0.37
C VAL A 62 2.05 -7.52 -0.57
N VAL A 63 2.01 -8.28 0.52
CA VAL A 63 1.30 -9.56 0.57
C VAL A 63 0.15 -9.43 1.56
N PHE A 64 -0.94 -10.05 1.21
CA PHE A 64 -2.16 -10.06 2.02
C PHE A 64 -2.15 -11.15 3.08
#